data_b4ce7f4265ec3cb1251beb669cae6826
#
_entry.id   b4ce7f4265ec3cb1251beb669cae6826
#
_cell.length_a   1.000
_cell.length_b   1.000
_cell.length_c   1.000
_cell.angle_alpha   90.00
_cell.angle_beta   90.00
_cell.angle_gamma   90.00
#
_symmetry.space_group_name_H-M   'P 1'
#
loop_
_entity.id
_entity.type
_entity.pdbx_description
1 polymer ?
#
loop_
_entity_poly.entity_id
_entity_poly.type
_entity_poly.pdbx_seq_one_letter_code
_entity_poly.pdbx_strand_id
1 'polypeptide(L)'
;LYVVDHARAIDLIFHEGKVAETYNIGGFNEWKNIDIIKTVIKTVDRFLGRAEGEDLNLITYVKDRLGHDARYAIDSTKLQKELGWEPSLQFEEGIEKTVKWYLDNEEWLENVTSGDYQKYYEKMYENKF
;
A
#
# COMPACT_ATOMS: atom_id res chain seq x y z
N LEU A 1 -3.95 4.15 0.92
CA LEU A 1 -5.38 3.95 0.71
C LEU A 1 -5.72 2.46 0.77
N TYR A 2 -6.77 2.11 1.50
CA TYR A 2 -7.24 0.73 1.59
C TYR A 2 -7.85 0.27 0.25
N VAL A 3 -7.56 -0.97 -0.14
CA VAL A 3 -7.89 -1.48 -1.48
C VAL A 3 -9.39 -1.47 -1.79
N VAL A 4 -10.24 -1.76 -0.80
CA VAL A 4 -11.70 -1.74 -0.99
C VAL A 4 -12.21 -0.31 -1.23
N ASP A 5 -11.66 0.69 -0.54
CA ASP A 5 -11.99 2.09 -0.80
C ASP A 5 -11.57 2.53 -2.20
N HIS A 6 -10.41 2.05 -2.67
CA HIS A 6 -9.98 2.30 -4.04
C HIS A 6 -10.93 1.68 -5.07
N ALA A 7 -11.33 0.42 -4.88
CA ALA A 7 -12.29 -0.24 -5.75
C ALA A 7 -13.65 0.47 -5.77
N ARG A 8 -14.15 0.91 -4.61
CA ARG A 8 -15.39 1.69 -4.51
C ARG A 8 -15.31 3.05 -5.22
N ALA A 9 -14.15 3.72 -5.16
CA ALA A 9 -13.93 4.96 -5.89
C ALA A 9 -14.00 4.72 -7.41
N ILE A 10 -13.35 3.66 -7.90
CA ILE A 10 -13.38 3.31 -9.33
C ILE A 10 -14.82 3.01 -9.78
N ASP A 11 -15.55 2.20 -9.02
CA ASP A 11 -16.94 1.86 -9.30
C ASP A 11 -17.83 3.12 -9.36
N LEU A 12 -17.71 4.00 -8.38
CA LEU A 12 -18.43 5.25 -8.32
C LEU A 12 -18.12 6.17 -9.53
N ILE A 13 -16.82 6.31 -9.86
CA ILE A 13 -16.41 7.12 -11.03
C ILE A 13 -16.96 6.52 -12.33
N PHE A 14 -16.96 5.20 -12.45
CA PHE A 14 -17.49 4.51 -13.63
C PHE A 14 -18.98 4.78 -13.85
N HIS A 15 -19.78 4.79 -12.78
CA HIS A 15 -21.23 4.96 -12.87
C HIS A 15 -21.70 6.43 -12.86
N GLU A 16 -21.01 7.30 -12.11
CA GLU A 16 -21.47 8.67 -11.83
C GLU A 16 -20.49 9.75 -12.26
N GLY A 17 -19.28 9.37 -12.67
CA GLY A 17 -18.27 10.33 -13.13
C GLY A 17 -18.67 11.01 -14.44
N LYS A 18 -18.23 12.25 -14.61
CA LYS A 18 -18.44 12.98 -15.86
C LYS A 18 -17.56 12.42 -16.95
N VAL A 19 -18.13 12.19 -18.12
CA VAL A 19 -17.41 11.70 -19.31
C VAL A 19 -16.28 12.66 -19.69
N ALA A 20 -15.12 12.09 -20.03
CA ALA A 20 -13.89 12.82 -20.38
C ALA A 20 -13.26 13.63 -19.25
N GLU A 21 -13.65 13.40 -18.00
CA GLU A 21 -13.02 14.01 -16.82
C GLU A 21 -12.03 13.04 -16.13
N THR A 22 -11.05 13.62 -15.45
CA THR A 22 -10.07 12.87 -14.66
C THR A 22 -10.35 13.06 -13.18
N TYR A 23 -10.31 11.97 -12.42
CA TYR A 23 -10.46 11.96 -10.97
C TYR A 23 -9.23 11.32 -10.32
N ASN A 24 -8.61 12.02 -9.38
CA ASN A 24 -7.56 11.44 -8.54
C ASN A 24 -8.20 10.74 -7.35
N ILE A 25 -7.67 9.56 -6.99
CA ILE A 25 -8.13 8.78 -5.85
C ILE A 25 -7.01 8.73 -4.82
N GLY A 26 -7.22 9.27 -3.63
CA GLY A 26 -6.23 9.32 -2.55
C GLY A 26 -6.88 9.26 -1.17
N GLY A 27 -6.08 8.92 -0.15
CA GLY A 27 -6.57 8.69 1.21
C GLY A 27 -6.51 9.89 2.15
N PHE A 28 -6.23 11.09 1.68
CA PHE A 28 -6.06 12.32 2.48
C PHE A 28 -5.00 12.20 3.60
N ASN A 29 -4.06 11.31 3.43
CA ASN A 29 -2.96 11.11 4.37
C ASN A 29 -1.63 11.00 3.63
N GLU A 30 -0.58 11.47 4.28
CA GLU A 30 0.77 11.45 3.76
C GLU A 30 1.68 10.77 4.77
N TRP A 31 2.40 9.74 4.30
CA TRP A 31 3.31 8.96 5.13
C TRP A 31 4.69 8.88 4.49
N LYS A 32 5.73 8.93 5.30
CA LYS A 32 7.08 8.59 4.84
C LYS A 32 7.19 7.08 4.71
N ASN A 33 7.90 6.61 3.68
CA ASN A 33 8.10 5.17 3.46
C ASN A 33 8.61 4.44 4.70
N ILE A 34 9.55 5.04 5.44
CA ILE A 34 10.09 4.42 6.65
C ILE A 34 9.04 4.26 7.75
N ASP A 35 8.10 5.20 7.86
CA ASP A 35 7.04 5.12 8.87
C ASP A 35 6.00 4.06 8.48
N ILE A 36 5.69 3.94 7.18
CA ILE A 36 4.86 2.84 6.64
C ILE A 36 5.49 1.49 6.97
N ILE A 37 6.78 1.30 6.65
CA ILE A 37 7.51 0.05 6.90
C ILE A 37 7.48 -0.30 8.40
N LYS A 38 7.77 0.66 9.26
CA LYS A 38 7.72 0.45 10.72
C LYS A 38 6.31 0.07 11.21
N THR A 39 5.28 0.70 10.67
CA THR A 39 3.89 0.38 11.01
C THR A 39 3.53 -1.04 10.56
N VAL A 40 3.93 -1.45 9.35
CA VAL A 40 3.72 -2.82 8.86
C VAL A 40 4.43 -3.83 9.78
N ILE A 41 5.72 -3.64 10.07
CA ILE A 41 6.49 -4.54 10.94
C ILE A 41 5.81 -4.70 12.30
N LYS A 42 5.51 -3.59 12.97
CA LYS A 42 4.85 -3.62 14.28
C LYS A 42 3.48 -4.32 14.24
N THR A 43 2.74 -4.14 13.17
CA THR A 43 1.43 -4.80 12.98
C THR A 43 1.61 -6.30 12.81
N VAL A 44 2.60 -6.74 12.00
CA VAL A 44 2.93 -8.17 11.83
C VAL A 44 3.38 -8.79 13.14
N ASP A 45 4.33 -8.16 13.85
CA ASP A 45 4.81 -8.64 15.15
C ASP A 45 3.65 -8.89 16.11
N ARG A 46 2.73 -7.92 16.22
CA ARG A 46 1.54 -8.04 17.08
C ARG A 46 0.64 -9.21 16.70
N PHE A 47 0.36 -9.41 15.40
CA PHE A 47 -0.47 -10.54 14.95
C PHE A 47 0.20 -11.90 15.15
N LEU A 48 1.53 -11.96 15.08
CA LEU A 48 2.31 -13.16 15.34
C LEU A 48 2.63 -13.39 16.83
N GLY A 49 2.13 -12.53 17.73
CA GLY A 49 2.37 -12.64 19.18
C GLY A 49 3.79 -12.30 19.61
N ARG A 50 4.53 -11.55 18.81
CA ARG A 50 5.89 -11.06 19.10
C ARG A 50 5.84 -9.73 19.85
N ALA A 51 6.98 -9.30 20.40
CA ALA A 51 7.11 -7.96 20.96
C ALA A 51 7.01 -6.92 19.84
N GLU A 52 6.20 -5.87 20.01
CA GLU A 52 6.01 -4.83 18.99
C GLU A 52 7.33 -4.17 18.62
N GLY A 53 7.71 -4.28 17.36
CA GLY A 53 8.97 -3.73 16.82
C GLY A 53 10.17 -4.67 16.98
N GLU A 54 9.97 -5.92 17.34
CA GLU A 54 11.02 -6.94 17.44
C GLU A 54 11.76 -7.09 16.11
N ASP A 55 11.02 -7.09 15.01
CA ASP A 55 11.56 -7.28 13.65
C ASP A 55 12.02 -5.97 12.96
N LEU A 56 12.10 -4.83 13.67
CA LEU A 56 12.64 -3.58 13.12
C LEU A 56 14.10 -3.68 12.67
N ASN A 57 14.85 -4.62 13.22
CA ASN A 57 16.22 -4.94 12.83
C ASN A 57 16.37 -5.53 11.42
N LEU A 58 15.26 -5.99 10.82
CA LEU A 58 15.22 -6.47 9.44
C LEU A 58 15.28 -5.34 8.41
N ILE A 59 15.13 -4.07 8.83
CA ILE A 59 15.20 -2.93 7.92
C ILE A 59 16.63 -2.77 7.41
N THR A 60 16.80 -2.92 6.10
CA THR A 60 18.08 -2.72 5.41
C THR A 60 17.96 -1.54 4.45
N TYR A 61 18.89 -0.58 4.59
CA TYR A 61 18.95 0.56 3.70
C TYR A 61 19.76 0.21 2.45
N VAL A 62 19.18 0.51 1.30
CA VAL A 62 19.81 0.29 0.00
C VAL A 62 19.96 1.63 -0.74
N LYS A 63 20.78 1.66 -1.80
CA LYS A 63 20.90 2.84 -2.65
C LYS A 63 19.55 3.12 -3.33
N ASP A 64 19.10 4.36 -3.24
CA ASP A 64 17.85 4.78 -3.84
C ASP A 64 17.92 4.76 -5.39
N ARG A 65 16.80 4.46 -6.03
CA ARG A 65 16.70 4.51 -7.49
C ARG A 65 16.69 5.95 -7.98
N LEU A 66 17.24 6.17 -9.17
CA LEU A 66 17.21 7.49 -9.81
C LEU A 66 15.76 7.89 -10.14
N GLY A 67 15.40 9.14 -9.84
CA GLY A 67 14.05 9.67 -10.07
C GLY A 67 12.96 9.14 -9.15
N HIS A 68 13.33 8.59 -7.99
CA HIS A 68 12.37 8.15 -6.99
C HIS A 68 11.70 9.35 -6.33
N ASP A 69 10.37 9.35 -6.28
CA ASP A 69 9.60 10.39 -5.60
C ASP A 69 9.84 10.35 -4.10
N ALA A 70 10.21 11.49 -3.53
CA ALA A 70 10.44 11.60 -2.09
C ALA A 70 9.14 11.47 -1.28
N ARG A 71 7.99 11.73 -1.92
CA ARG A 71 6.68 11.72 -1.27
C ARG A 71 5.57 11.54 -2.31
N TYR A 72 4.56 10.77 -1.95
CA TYR A 72 3.31 10.66 -2.69
C TYR A 72 2.22 11.42 -1.96
N ALA A 73 1.71 12.48 -2.60
CA ALA A 73 0.60 13.27 -2.11
C ALA A 73 -0.43 13.39 -3.24
N ILE A 74 -1.63 12.85 -3.01
CA ILE A 74 -2.71 12.84 -4.00
C ILE A 74 -3.86 13.68 -3.47
N ASP A 75 -4.25 14.69 -4.23
CA ASP A 75 -5.42 15.49 -3.96
C ASP A 75 -6.66 14.87 -4.61
N SER A 76 -7.55 14.33 -3.79
CA SER A 76 -8.84 13.75 -4.20
C SER A 76 -10.04 14.68 -3.95
N THR A 77 -9.80 15.95 -3.70
CA THR A 77 -10.84 16.94 -3.40
C THR A 77 -11.93 17.01 -4.47
N LYS A 78 -11.57 16.87 -5.75
CA LYS A 78 -12.55 16.85 -6.84
C LYS A 78 -13.50 15.67 -6.73
N LEU A 79 -12.96 14.46 -6.50
CA LEU A 79 -13.76 13.25 -6.32
C LEU A 79 -14.73 13.40 -5.14
N GLN A 80 -14.24 13.92 -4.02
CA GLN A 80 -15.05 14.18 -2.84
C GLN A 80 -16.18 15.17 -3.12
N LYS A 81 -15.86 16.33 -3.73
CA LYS A 81 -16.84 17.40 -3.95
C LYS A 81 -17.88 17.05 -5.01
N GLU A 82 -17.48 16.37 -6.07
CA GLU A 82 -18.38 16.09 -7.19
C GLU A 82 -19.19 14.80 -7.01
N LEU A 83 -18.59 13.76 -6.41
CA LEU A 83 -19.20 12.44 -6.29
C LEU A 83 -19.44 12.01 -4.83
N GLY A 84 -19.08 12.83 -3.84
CA GLY A 84 -19.29 12.53 -2.42
C GLY A 84 -18.49 11.35 -1.88
N TRP A 85 -17.40 10.94 -2.58
CA TRP A 85 -16.59 9.81 -2.14
C TRP A 85 -15.64 10.22 -1.01
N GLU A 86 -15.56 9.35 -0.01
CA GLU A 86 -14.58 9.44 1.07
C GLU A 86 -14.02 8.04 1.41
N PRO A 87 -12.73 7.95 1.83
CA PRO A 87 -12.19 6.70 2.32
C PRO A 87 -12.89 6.29 3.61
N SER A 88 -13.24 5.01 3.72
CA SER A 88 -13.93 4.48 4.91
C SER A 88 -12.98 4.18 6.06
N LEU A 89 -11.68 4.03 5.78
CA LEU A 89 -10.66 3.71 6.77
C LEU A 89 -9.49 4.69 6.70
N GLN A 90 -8.93 5.00 7.86
CA GLN A 90 -7.63 5.66 7.94
C GLN A 90 -6.50 4.65 7.65
N PHE A 91 -5.26 5.16 7.51
CA PHE A 91 -4.12 4.33 7.10
C PHE A 91 -3.87 3.16 8.06
N GLU A 92 -3.87 3.43 9.36
CA GLU A 92 -3.58 2.45 10.40
C GLU A 92 -4.58 1.28 10.40
N GLU A 93 -5.86 1.60 10.30
CA GLU A 93 -6.92 0.59 10.23
C GLU A 93 -6.86 -0.22 8.92
N GLY A 94 -6.58 0.46 7.81
CA GLY A 94 -6.45 -0.15 6.50
C GLY A 94 -5.25 -1.09 6.41
N ILE A 95 -4.10 -0.69 6.98
CA ILE A 95 -2.89 -1.54 6.98
C ILE A 95 -3.07 -2.77 7.89
N GLU A 96 -3.74 -2.61 9.03
CA GLU A 96 -4.06 -3.73 9.93
C GLU A 96 -4.90 -4.80 9.23
N LYS A 97 -5.96 -4.39 8.54
CA LYS A 97 -6.79 -5.33 7.75
C LYS A 97 -6.00 -5.97 6.61
N THR A 98 -5.13 -5.21 5.97
CA THR A 98 -4.29 -5.71 4.88
C THR A 98 -3.30 -6.76 5.38
N VAL A 99 -2.58 -6.48 6.46
CA VAL A 99 -1.64 -7.44 7.08
C VAL A 99 -2.38 -8.70 7.51
N LYS A 100 -3.51 -8.55 8.20
CA LYS A 100 -4.31 -9.70 8.61
C LYS A 100 -4.73 -10.56 7.42
N TRP A 101 -5.16 -9.93 6.32
CA TRP A 101 -5.55 -10.66 5.12
C TRP A 101 -4.39 -11.50 4.56
N TYR A 102 -3.17 -10.95 4.49
CA TYR A 102 -1.99 -11.70 4.03
C TYR A 102 -1.65 -12.88 4.94
N LEU A 103 -1.75 -12.70 6.26
CA LEU A 103 -1.51 -13.77 7.23
C LEU A 103 -2.58 -14.87 7.18
N ASP A 104 -3.82 -14.50 6.86
CA ASP A 104 -4.93 -15.46 6.70
C ASP A 104 -4.93 -16.17 5.33
N ASN A 105 -4.12 -15.72 4.36
CA ASN A 105 -4.10 -16.22 2.97
C ASN A 105 -2.67 -16.61 2.52
N GLU A 106 -1.97 -17.38 3.34
CA GLU A 106 -0.59 -17.81 3.09
C GLU A 106 -0.43 -18.60 1.79
N GLU A 107 -1.35 -19.51 1.48
CA GLU A 107 -1.33 -20.29 0.23
C GLU A 107 -1.37 -19.37 -1.01
N TRP A 108 -2.19 -18.33 -0.98
CA TRP A 108 -2.24 -17.33 -2.06
C TRP A 108 -0.90 -16.60 -2.17
N LEU A 109 -0.32 -16.21 -1.04
CA LEU A 109 0.98 -15.51 -0.99
C LEU A 109 2.09 -16.39 -1.55
N GLU A 110 2.16 -17.68 -1.17
CA GLU A 110 3.12 -18.65 -1.69
C GLU A 110 2.99 -18.80 -3.20
N ASN A 111 1.78 -18.93 -3.72
CA ASN A 111 1.52 -19.06 -5.16
C ASN A 111 1.98 -17.83 -5.96
N VAL A 112 1.83 -16.62 -5.42
CA VAL A 112 2.23 -15.38 -6.08
C VAL A 112 3.73 -15.13 -5.97
N THR A 113 4.36 -15.49 -4.86
CA THR A 113 5.79 -15.22 -4.60
C THR A 113 6.72 -16.33 -5.08
N SER A 114 6.20 -17.53 -5.41
CA SER A 114 6.98 -18.64 -5.95
C SER A 114 7.29 -18.47 -7.45
N GLY A 115 8.49 -18.89 -7.89
CA GLY A 115 8.83 -19.00 -9.30
C GLY A 115 9.30 -17.71 -9.98
N ASP A 116 8.56 -17.19 -10.97
CA ASP A 116 9.04 -16.11 -11.85
C ASP A 116 9.21 -14.76 -11.14
N TYR A 117 8.54 -14.53 -10.01
CA TYR A 117 8.73 -13.32 -9.21
C TYR A 117 10.14 -13.22 -8.63
N GLN A 118 10.68 -14.31 -8.11
CA GLN A 118 12.06 -14.34 -7.57
C GLN A 118 13.08 -14.04 -8.68
N LYS A 119 12.93 -14.63 -9.85
CA LYS A 119 13.78 -14.36 -11.02
C LYS A 119 13.69 -12.92 -11.49
N TYR A 120 12.49 -12.33 -11.43
CA TYR A 120 12.29 -10.91 -11.76
C TYR A 120 13.01 -10.01 -10.76
N TYR A 121 12.90 -10.31 -9.47
CA TYR A 121 13.55 -9.56 -8.39
C TYR A 121 15.09 -9.61 -8.53
N GLU A 122 15.67 -10.78 -8.72
CA GLU A 122 17.09 -10.95 -8.99
C GLU A 122 17.54 -10.12 -10.19
N LYS A 123 16.83 -10.20 -11.30
CA LYS A 123 17.15 -9.44 -12.52
C LYS A 123 17.08 -7.92 -12.32
N MET A 124 16.18 -7.43 -11.49
CA MET A 124 15.99 -5.99 -11.26
C MET A 124 16.98 -5.42 -10.25
N TYR A 125 17.43 -6.20 -9.28
CA TYR A 125 18.20 -5.70 -8.13
C TYR A 125 19.62 -6.25 -8.05
N GLU A 126 19.93 -7.48 -8.47
CA GLU A 126 21.29 -8.05 -8.41
C GLU A 126 22.25 -7.46 -9.45
N ASN A 127 21.76 -6.96 -10.58
CA ASN A 127 22.59 -6.38 -11.65
C ASN A 127 22.83 -4.87 -11.53
N LYS A 128 22.56 -4.24 -10.39
CA LYS A 128 22.68 -2.77 -10.21
C LYS A 128 23.57 -2.35 -9.03
N PHE A 129 24.33 -3.27 -8.47
CA PHE A 129 25.29 -2.97 -7.38
C PHE A 129 26.71 -3.33 -7.76
#